data_b0b822fc9710deb44f35fd5def67561a
#
_entry.id   b0b822fc9710deb44f35fd5def67561a
#
_cell.length_a   1.000
_cell.length_b   1.000
_cell.length_c   1.000
_cell.angle_alpha   90.00
_cell.angle_beta   90.00
_cell.angle_gamma   90.00
#
_symmetry.space_group_name_H-M   'P 1'
#
loop_
_entity.id
_entity.type
_entity.pdbx_description
1 polymer ?
#
loop_
_entity_poly.entity_id
_entity_poly.type
_entity_poly.pdbx_seq_one_letter_code
_entity_poly.pdbx_strand_id
1 'polypeptide(L)'
;MSTAAATATAPATSVPTSSPSDRKLSPRRTWSLAAAEIRLLLRNKALLFYSAGLPILGGLFMLRILPDTGEGASEQATRLIVTITGFALLFGVYYSLVSTFVARRQDLVLKRLRSGESSVVDVLTAISMPSLLVMIVQTVVASVLAVVLVGAFTPVNVALVVVAVLGGGVVVALLAAISSAFSSTVESVQVTTLPLILVLMAAPGFAVPASVMPDTFLEVARFLPMSPVVELIELGISGTARNGEILDLAGTFSAAALPLVVLAAWGAVGVTATIRYFRWEPRR
;
A
#
# COMPACT_ATOMS: atom_id res chain seq x y z
N MET A 1 60.88 49.01 -15.96
CA MET A 1 59.97 48.26 -16.85
C MET A 1 59.01 47.45 -15.96
N SER A 2 57.81 47.98 -15.76
CA SER A 2 56.75 47.38 -14.88
C SER A 2 55.74 46.73 -15.77
N THR A 3 55.60 45.42 -15.61
CA THR A 3 54.58 44.64 -16.35
C THR A 3 53.32 44.43 -15.44
N ALA A 4 52.26 45.15 -15.74
CA ALA A 4 50.99 44.99 -15.05
C ALA A 4 50.30 43.74 -15.58
N ALA A 5 50.02 42.75 -14.71
CA ALA A 5 49.21 41.60 -15.00
C ALA A 5 47.72 41.98 -14.88
N ALA A 6 46.98 41.92 -15.97
CA ALA A 6 45.56 42.14 -16.01
C ALA A 6 44.85 40.86 -15.50
N THR A 7 44.19 40.95 -14.34
CA THR A 7 43.33 39.88 -13.79
C THR A 7 41.99 39.93 -14.51
N ALA A 8 41.74 38.95 -15.38
CA ALA A 8 40.46 38.76 -16.04
C ALA A 8 39.46 38.15 -15.05
N THR A 9 38.49 38.94 -14.61
CA THR A 9 37.35 38.48 -13.81
C THR A 9 36.36 37.77 -14.73
N ALA A 10 36.22 36.44 -14.57
CA ALA A 10 35.25 35.66 -15.26
C ALA A 10 33.82 36.01 -14.76
N PRO A 11 32.81 36.10 -15.63
CA PRO A 11 31.43 36.41 -15.21
C PRO A 11 30.87 35.26 -14.40
N ALA A 12 30.36 35.58 -13.21
CA ALA A 12 29.64 34.66 -12.36
C ALA A 12 28.35 34.21 -13.06
N THR A 13 28.31 32.95 -13.53
CA THR A 13 27.11 32.33 -14.04
C THR A 13 26.16 32.15 -12.89
N SER A 14 25.07 32.92 -12.86
CA SER A 14 23.98 32.80 -11.92
C SER A 14 23.29 31.44 -12.13
N VAL A 15 23.49 30.51 -11.23
CA VAL A 15 22.71 29.24 -11.15
C VAL A 15 21.29 29.62 -10.76
N PRO A 16 20.26 29.28 -11.56
CA PRO A 16 18.88 29.57 -11.18
C PRO A 16 18.50 28.74 -9.96
N THR A 17 18.30 29.38 -8.82
CA THR A 17 17.78 28.79 -7.60
C THR A 17 16.26 28.66 -7.72
N SER A 18 15.78 27.62 -8.42
CA SER A 18 14.36 27.24 -8.34
C SER A 18 14.10 26.60 -6.97
N SER A 19 13.08 27.12 -6.27
CA SER A 19 12.59 26.57 -4.99
C SER A 19 12.17 25.10 -5.14
N PRO A 20 12.43 24.23 -4.14
CA PRO A 20 12.04 22.82 -4.20
C PRO A 20 10.53 22.58 -4.38
N SER A 21 9.69 23.57 -4.06
CA SER A 21 8.22 23.51 -4.15
C SER A 21 7.64 23.64 -5.55
N ASP A 22 8.41 24.19 -6.53
CA ASP A 22 7.90 24.48 -7.88
C ASP A 22 8.20 23.37 -8.91
N ARG A 23 8.73 22.23 -8.47
CA ARG A 23 9.09 21.13 -9.36
C ARG A 23 7.86 20.33 -9.76
N LYS A 24 7.40 20.52 -10.99
CA LYS A 24 6.27 19.79 -11.57
C LYS A 24 6.57 18.30 -11.67
N LEU A 25 5.56 17.45 -11.35
CA LEU A 25 5.58 16.01 -11.59
C LEU A 25 6.01 15.73 -13.04
N SER A 26 7.03 14.90 -13.22
CA SER A 26 7.50 14.47 -14.53
C SER A 26 7.19 12.99 -14.76
N PRO A 27 6.10 12.64 -15.48
CA PRO A 27 5.68 11.26 -15.68
C PRO A 27 6.79 10.35 -16.24
N ARG A 28 7.64 10.89 -17.14
CA ARG A 28 8.77 10.13 -17.70
C ARG A 28 9.82 9.77 -16.65
N ARG A 29 10.12 10.67 -15.72
CA ARG A 29 11.10 10.43 -14.64
C ARG A 29 10.56 9.44 -13.62
N THR A 30 9.30 9.63 -13.21
CA THR A 30 8.62 8.69 -12.29
C THR A 30 8.59 7.28 -12.88
N TRP A 31 8.26 7.14 -14.18
CA TRP A 31 8.24 5.85 -14.86
C TRP A 31 9.62 5.21 -14.97
N SER A 32 10.68 5.96 -15.29
CA SER A 32 12.04 5.41 -15.38
C SER A 32 12.55 4.91 -14.02
N LEU A 33 12.24 5.62 -12.93
CA LEU A 33 12.54 5.20 -11.57
C LEU A 33 11.74 3.95 -11.20
N ALA A 34 10.44 3.92 -11.48
CA ALA A 34 9.58 2.76 -11.22
C ALA A 34 10.06 1.51 -11.98
N ALA A 35 10.46 1.65 -13.25
CA ALA A 35 11.02 0.55 -14.04
C ALA A 35 12.33 0.00 -13.46
N ALA A 36 13.18 0.85 -12.89
CA ALA A 36 14.39 0.42 -12.18
C ALA A 36 14.04 -0.37 -10.91
N GLU A 37 13.07 0.12 -10.12
CA GLU A 37 12.61 -0.57 -8.91
C GLU A 37 11.94 -1.92 -9.21
N ILE A 38 11.14 -2.03 -10.28
CA ILE A 38 10.57 -3.30 -10.73
C ILE A 38 11.67 -4.32 -11.06
N ARG A 39 12.72 -3.91 -11.77
CA ARG A 39 13.85 -4.82 -12.07
C ARG A 39 14.56 -5.29 -10.80
N LEU A 40 14.70 -4.41 -9.81
CA LEU A 40 15.31 -4.76 -8.52
C LEU A 40 14.45 -5.71 -7.72
N LEU A 41 13.13 -5.51 -7.68
CA LEU A 41 12.16 -6.43 -7.08
C LEU A 41 12.27 -7.83 -7.71
N LEU A 42 12.22 -7.93 -9.04
CA LEU A 42 12.28 -9.20 -9.76
C LEU A 42 13.61 -9.95 -9.57
N ARG A 43 14.70 -9.24 -9.28
CA ARG A 43 16.02 -9.84 -8.99
C ARG A 43 16.18 -10.30 -7.54
N ASN A 44 15.40 -9.77 -6.62
CA ASN A 44 15.42 -10.14 -5.21
C ASN A 44 14.40 -11.24 -4.93
N LYS A 45 14.84 -12.51 -5.00
CA LYS A 45 13.97 -13.68 -4.82
C LYS A 45 13.26 -13.71 -3.46
N ALA A 46 13.92 -13.28 -2.39
CA ALA A 46 13.31 -13.22 -1.06
C ALA A 46 12.20 -12.18 -1.00
N LEU A 47 12.46 -10.96 -1.51
CA LEU A 47 11.47 -9.90 -1.55
C LEU A 47 10.28 -10.28 -2.45
N LEU A 48 10.55 -10.93 -3.60
CA LEU A 48 9.52 -11.45 -4.49
C LEU A 48 8.66 -12.52 -3.82
N PHE A 49 9.27 -13.43 -3.04
CA PHE A 49 8.53 -14.43 -2.27
C PHE A 49 7.64 -13.79 -1.21
N TYR A 50 8.15 -12.86 -0.42
CA TYR A 50 7.35 -12.16 0.60
C TYR A 50 6.26 -11.29 -0.02
N SER A 51 6.55 -10.60 -1.13
CA SER A 51 5.60 -9.69 -1.76
C SER A 51 4.56 -10.40 -2.64
N ALA A 52 4.88 -11.51 -3.26
CA ALA A 52 3.99 -12.20 -4.20
C ALA A 52 3.59 -13.62 -3.75
N GLY A 53 4.52 -14.42 -3.23
CA GLY A 53 4.26 -15.80 -2.85
C GLY A 53 3.46 -15.93 -1.57
N LEU A 54 3.88 -15.24 -0.52
CA LEU A 54 3.27 -15.35 0.80
C LEU A 54 1.78 -14.98 0.84
N PRO A 55 1.31 -13.89 0.19
CA PRO A 55 -0.11 -13.55 0.16
C PRO A 55 -0.98 -14.64 -0.45
N ILE A 56 -0.56 -15.19 -1.58
CA ILE A 56 -1.31 -16.25 -2.26
C ILE A 56 -1.36 -17.52 -1.42
N LEU A 57 -0.20 -17.94 -0.90
CA LEU A 57 -0.12 -19.12 -0.02
C LEU A 57 -0.92 -18.93 1.26
N GLY A 58 -0.85 -17.74 1.88
CA GLY A 58 -1.62 -17.38 3.07
C GLY A 58 -3.13 -17.42 2.82
N GLY A 59 -3.59 -16.89 1.70
CA GLY A 59 -5.00 -16.92 1.32
C GLY A 59 -5.51 -18.35 1.07
N LEU A 60 -4.74 -19.16 0.33
CA LEU A 60 -5.08 -20.56 0.09
C LEU A 60 -5.06 -21.39 1.38
N PHE A 61 -4.13 -21.12 2.28
CA PHE A 61 -4.06 -21.77 3.59
C PHE A 61 -5.29 -21.41 4.45
N MET A 62 -5.68 -20.14 4.48
CA MET A 62 -6.88 -19.69 5.19
C MET A 62 -8.15 -20.33 4.64
N LEU A 63 -8.27 -20.48 3.32
CA LEU A 63 -9.40 -21.17 2.70
C LEU A 63 -9.52 -22.63 3.15
N ARG A 64 -8.38 -23.28 3.51
CA ARG A 64 -8.37 -24.68 3.96
C ARG A 64 -8.62 -24.86 5.45
N ILE A 65 -8.28 -23.86 6.27
CA ILE A 65 -8.40 -23.95 7.75
C ILE A 65 -9.76 -23.47 8.23
N LEU A 66 -10.31 -22.42 7.59
CA LEU A 66 -11.62 -21.93 7.98
C LEU A 66 -12.69 -22.96 7.61
N PRO A 67 -13.57 -23.33 8.57
CA PRO A 67 -14.61 -24.32 8.31
C PRO A 67 -15.52 -23.85 7.18
N ASP A 68 -15.95 -24.81 6.38
CA ASP A 68 -17.02 -24.58 5.42
C ASP A 68 -18.33 -24.41 6.21
N THR A 69 -18.77 -23.17 6.30
CA THR A 69 -19.98 -22.79 7.06
C THR A 69 -21.26 -22.89 6.22
N GLY A 70 -21.17 -23.55 5.03
CA GLY A 70 -22.30 -23.64 4.10
C GLY A 70 -22.60 -22.33 3.37
N GLU A 71 -21.62 -21.43 3.34
CA GLU A 71 -21.71 -20.14 2.65
C GLU A 71 -21.86 -20.34 1.13
N GLY A 72 -22.55 -19.43 0.49
CA GLY A 72 -22.68 -19.40 -0.96
C GLY A 72 -21.35 -19.13 -1.68
N ALA A 73 -21.30 -19.48 -2.97
CA ALA A 73 -20.08 -19.30 -3.78
C ALA A 73 -19.58 -17.83 -3.76
N SER A 74 -20.49 -16.85 -3.74
CA SER A 74 -20.13 -15.42 -3.67
C SER A 74 -19.42 -15.05 -2.37
N GLU A 75 -19.84 -15.58 -1.24
CA GLU A 75 -19.23 -15.31 0.08
C GLU A 75 -17.88 -15.98 0.22
N GLN A 76 -17.73 -17.24 -0.25
CA GLN A 76 -16.45 -17.95 -0.29
C GLN A 76 -15.45 -17.23 -1.22
N ALA A 77 -15.89 -16.77 -2.40
CA ALA A 77 -15.10 -15.99 -3.31
C ALA A 77 -14.65 -14.67 -2.67
N THR A 78 -15.56 -13.95 -2.00
CA THR A 78 -15.29 -12.72 -1.28
C THR A 78 -14.21 -12.94 -0.22
N ARG A 79 -14.34 -13.96 0.60
CA ARG A 79 -13.37 -14.33 1.65
C ARG A 79 -11.98 -14.59 1.05
N LEU A 80 -11.88 -15.34 -0.04
CA LEU A 80 -10.60 -15.61 -0.70
C LEU A 80 -9.97 -14.32 -1.25
N ILE A 81 -10.75 -13.47 -1.91
CA ILE A 81 -10.27 -12.21 -2.46
C ILE A 81 -9.83 -11.24 -1.35
N VAL A 82 -10.63 -11.09 -0.29
CA VAL A 82 -10.29 -10.28 0.89
C VAL A 82 -8.99 -10.76 1.51
N THR A 83 -8.86 -12.06 1.74
CA THR A 83 -7.68 -12.63 2.42
C THR A 83 -6.41 -12.44 1.58
N ILE A 84 -6.43 -12.80 0.29
CA ILE A 84 -5.25 -12.63 -0.56
C ILE A 84 -4.89 -11.15 -0.73
N THR A 85 -5.89 -10.28 -0.97
CA THR A 85 -5.67 -8.84 -1.12
C THR A 85 -5.17 -8.22 0.18
N GLY A 86 -5.72 -8.63 1.32
CA GLY A 86 -5.27 -8.20 2.64
C GLY A 86 -3.82 -8.57 2.91
N PHE A 87 -3.41 -9.82 2.65
CA PHE A 87 -2.02 -10.24 2.76
C PHE A 87 -1.12 -9.55 1.72
N ALA A 88 -1.62 -9.27 0.51
CA ALA A 88 -0.89 -8.50 -0.49
C ALA A 88 -0.62 -7.06 -0.02
N LEU A 89 -1.61 -6.41 0.61
CA LEU A 89 -1.43 -5.09 1.23
C LEU A 89 -0.43 -5.13 2.38
N LEU A 90 -0.51 -6.17 3.23
CA LEU A 90 0.33 -6.29 4.41
C LEU A 90 1.79 -6.60 4.08
N PHE A 91 2.04 -7.63 3.28
CA PHE A 91 3.39 -8.11 2.97
C PHE A 91 3.91 -7.56 1.64
N GLY A 92 3.06 -7.51 0.61
CA GLY A 92 3.42 -7.01 -0.71
C GLY A 92 3.60 -5.50 -0.76
N VAL A 93 2.78 -4.75 -0.02
CA VAL A 93 2.88 -3.28 0.01
C VAL A 93 3.57 -2.81 1.29
N TYR A 94 2.97 -3.01 2.47
CA TYR A 94 3.48 -2.42 3.71
C TYR A 94 4.89 -2.88 4.05
N TYR A 95 5.10 -4.17 4.30
CA TYR A 95 6.40 -4.71 4.72
C TYR A 95 7.49 -4.48 3.64
N SER A 96 7.15 -4.74 2.38
CA SER A 96 8.05 -4.55 1.24
C SER A 96 8.50 -3.10 1.11
N LEU A 97 7.58 -2.13 1.24
CA LEU A 97 7.91 -0.71 1.15
C LEU A 97 8.69 -0.20 2.35
N VAL A 98 8.36 -0.62 3.58
CA VAL A 98 9.19 -0.26 4.75
C VAL A 98 10.63 -0.70 4.54
N SER A 99 10.84 -1.96 4.13
CA SER A 99 12.16 -2.52 3.84
C SER A 99 12.87 -1.73 2.73
N THR A 100 12.15 -1.42 1.65
CA THR A 100 12.70 -0.67 0.52
C THR A 100 13.08 0.76 0.91
N PHE A 101 12.23 1.49 1.63
CA PHE A 101 12.54 2.85 2.09
C PHE A 101 13.75 2.88 3.02
N VAL A 102 13.85 1.90 3.93
CA VAL A 102 15.01 1.79 4.83
C VAL A 102 16.28 1.49 4.05
N ALA A 103 16.27 0.52 3.13
CA ALA A 103 17.41 0.19 2.28
C ALA A 103 17.87 1.39 1.44
N ARG A 104 16.93 2.08 0.75
CA ARG A 104 17.26 3.25 -0.07
C ARG A 104 17.82 4.41 0.75
N ARG A 105 17.38 4.54 2.01
CA ARG A 105 17.92 5.53 2.93
C ARG A 105 19.33 5.17 3.38
N GLN A 106 19.64 3.91 3.68
CA GLN A 106 20.99 3.44 4.01
C GLN A 106 21.96 3.64 2.86
N ASP A 107 21.55 3.34 1.63
CA ASP A 107 22.36 3.54 0.41
C ASP A 107 22.51 5.02 0.00
N LEU A 108 21.96 5.96 0.78
CA LEU A 108 21.91 7.40 0.49
C LEU A 108 21.22 7.76 -0.85
N VAL A 109 20.50 6.83 -1.44
CA VAL A 109 19.76 7.04 -2.70
C VAL A 109 18.70 8.12 -2.52
N LEU A 110 17.93 8.08 -1.40
CA LEU A 110 16.91 9.08 -1.09
C LEU A 110 17.52 10.49 -0.99
N LYS A 111 18.70 10.62 -0.36
CA LYS A 111 19.42 11.91 -0.26
C LYS A 111 19.82 12.43 -1.62
N ARG A 112 20.39 11.57 -2.50
CA ARG A 112 20.77 11.94 -3.87
C ARG A 112 19.57 12.34 -4.71
N LEU A 113 18.45 11.62 -4.62
CA LEU A 113 17.24 11.95 -5.36
C LEU A 113 16.63 13.27 -4.89
N ARG A 114 16.68 13.58 -3.59
CA ARG A 114 16.21 14.85 -3.03
C ARG A 114 17.07 16.04 -3.47
N SER A 115 18.39 15.88 -3.61
CA SER A 115 19.30 16.94 -4.12
C SER A 115 19.20 17.13 -5.64
N GLY A 116 18.57 16.19 -6.35
CA GLY A 116 18.32 16.25 -7.79
C GLY A 116 17.10 17.10 -8.16
N GLU A 117 16.64 16.96 -9.39
CA GLU A 117 15.47 17.68 -9.93
C GLU A 117 14.11 17.02 -9.61
N SER A 118 14.09 15.85 -8.92
CA SER A 118 12.86 15.09 -8.65
C SER A 118 12.11 15.66 -7.44
N SER A 119 10.77 15.71 -7.53
CA SER A 119 9.95 16.08 -6.38
C SER A 119 9.88 14.94 -5.36
N VAL A 120 9.54 15.27 -4.10
CA VAL A 120 9.32 14.27 -3.04
C VAL A 120 8.25 13.27 -3.45
N VAL A 121 7.17 13.75 -4.07
CA VAL A 121 6.05 12.92 -4.53
C VAL A 121 6.49 11.98 -5.64
N ASP A 122 7.30 12.46 -6.60
CA ASP A 122 7.84 11.61 -7.68
C ASP A 122 8.64 10.44 -7.12
N VAL A 123 9.51 10.71 -6.14
CA VAL A 123 10.38 9.69 -5.55
C VAL A 123 9.54 8.66 -4.78
N LEU A 124 8.63 9.10 -3.90
CA LEU A 124 7.80 8.19 -3.12
C LEU A 124 6.88 7.36 -4.03
N THR A 125 6.25 7.98 -5.04
CA THR A 125 5.39 7.29 -6.01
C THR A 125 6.18 6.26 -6.81
N ALA A 126 7.36 6.63 -7.33
CA ALA A 126 8.19 5.73 -8.12
C ALA A 126 8.64 4.50 -7.30
N ILE A 127 9.03 4.69 -6.04
CA ILE A 127 9.44 3.59 -5.16
C ILE A 127 8.25 2.70 -4.78
N SER A 128 7.05 3.28 -4.62
CA SER A 128 5.84 2.52 -4.23
C SER A 128 5.19 1.78 -5.40
N MET A 129 5.36 2.26 -6.62
CA MET A 129 4.66 1.73 -7.81
C MET A 129 4.85 0.22 -8.03
N PRO A 130 6.05 -0.38 -7.89
CA PRO A 130 6.22 -1.82 -8.08
C PRO A 130 5.39 -2.65 -7.11
N SER A 131 5.39 -2.30 -5.82
CA SER A 131 4.62 -3.00 -4.80
C SER A 131 3.11 -2.88 -5.03
N LEU A 132 2.64 -1.70 -5.45
CA LEU A 132 1.23 -1.48 -5.80
C LEU A 132 0.83 -2.28 -7.04
N LEU A 133 1.68 -2.36 -8.06
CA LEU A 133 1.43 -3.19 -9.25
C LEU A 133 1.35 -4.68 -8.89
N VAL A 134 2.27 -5.18 -8.05
CA VAL A 134 2.24 -6.57 -7.59
C VAL A 134 0.94 -6.86 -6.83
N MET A 135 0.50 -5.96 -5.95
CA MET A 135 -0.76 -6.07 -5.22
C MET A 135 -1.97 -6.14 -6.18
N ILE A 136 -2.02 -5.26 -7.19
CA ILE A 136 -3.10 -5.28 -8.19
C ILE A 136 -3.13 -6.62 -8.93
N VAL A 137 -1.96 -7.11 -9.40
CA VAL A 137 -1.84 -8.42 -10.04
C VAL A 137 -2.32 -9.53 -9.11
N GLN A 138 -1.97 -9.49 -7.83
CA GLN A 138 -2.40 -10.50 -6.86
C GLN A 138 -3.92 -10.46 -6.61
N THR A 139 -4.54 -9.29 -6.57
CA THR A 139 -6.01 -9.18 -6.46
C THR A 139 -6.69 -9.77 -7.69
N VAL A 140 -6.15 -9.54 -8.89
CA VAL A 140 -6.65 -10.19 -10.13
C VAL A 140 -6.46 -11.71 -10.06
N VAL A 141 -5.29 -12.18 -9.63
CA VAL A 141 -5.03 -13.63 -9.43
C VAL A 141 -6.00 -14.21 -8.40
N ALA A 142 -6.26 -13.51 -7.29
CA ALA A 142 -7.23 -13.92 -6.29
C ALA A 142 -8.64 -14.08 -6.89
N SER A 143 -9.06 -13.14 -7.74
CA SER A 143 -10.36 -13.20 -8.41
C SER A 143 -10.44 -14.38 -9.38
N VAL A 144 -9.37 -14.66 -10.13
CA VAL A 144 -9.30 -15.84 -10.99
C VAL A 144 -9.32 -17.13 -10.18
N LEU A 145 -8.55 -17.20 -9.09
CA LEU A 145 -8.56 -18.37 -8.19
C LEU A 145 -9.94 -18.59 -7.56
N ALA A 146 -10.64 -17.53 -7.18
CA ALA A 146 -12.00 -17.63 -6.68
C ALA A 146 -12.94 -18.29 -7.70
N VAL A 147 -12.89 -17.88 -8.97
CA VAL A 147 -13.68 -18.50 -10.04
C VAL A 147 -13.32 -19.99 -10.23
N VAL A 148 -12.02 -20.32 -10.20
CA VAL A 148 -11.54 -21.69 -10.45
C VAL A 148 -11.84 -22.64 -9.28
N LEU A 149 -11.69 -22.17 -8.03
CA LEU A 149 -11.77 -23.02 -6.84
C LEU A 149 -13.17 -23.07 -6.22
N VAL A 150 -13.90 -21.96 -6.30
CA VAL A 150 -15.20 -21.80 -5.66
C VAL A 150 -16.35 -21.90 -6.69
N GLY A 151 -16.12 -21.42 -7.91
CA GLY A 151 -17.10 -21.35 -8.98
C GLY A 151 -17.38 -19.93 -9.45
N ALA A 152 -18.23 -19.82 -10.48
CA ALA A 152 -18.58 -18.53 -11.04
C ALA A 152 -19.41 -17.70 -10.05
N PHE A 153 -19.06 -16.44 -9.90
CA PHE A 153 -19.81 -15.45 -9.13
C PHE A 153 -19.88 -14.14 -9.93
N THR A 154 -20.88 -13.34 -9.65
CA THR A 154 -21.08 -12.01 -10.25
C THR A 154 -20.84 -10.94 -9.20
N PRO A 155 -19.76 -10.13 -9.33
CA PRO A 155 -19.56 -9.01 -8.41
C PRO A 155 -20.73 -8.02 -8.51
N VAL A 156 -21.21 -7.55 -7.37
CA VAL A 156 -22.33 -6.58 -7.29
C VAL A 156 -21.85 -5.19 -7.71
N ASN A 157 -20.67 -4.78 -7.24
CA ASN A 157 -20.15 -3.43 -7.49
C ASN A 157 -18.62 -3.43 -7.62
N VAL A 158 -18.12 -3.65 -8.84
CA VAL A 158 -16.68 -3.68 -9.15
C VAL A 158 -16.00 -2.33 -8.84
N ALA A 159 -16.70 -1.20 -8.94
CA ALA A 159 -16.12 0.11 -8.66
C ALA A 159 -15.65 0.22 -7.19
N LEU A 160 -16.40 -0.34 -6.24
CA LEU A 160 -16.00 -0.37 -4.83
C LEU A 160 -14.75 -1.23 -4.62
N VAL A 161 -14.62 -2.35 -5.32
CA VAL A 161 -13.41 -3.20 -5.27
C VAL A 161 -12.20 -2.42 -5.77
N VAL A 162 -12.34 -1.72 -6.90
CA VAL A 162 -11.24 -0.89 -7.45
C VAL A 162 -10.84 0.22 -6.48
N VAL A 163 -11.82 0.92 -5.89
CA VAL A 163 -11.55 1.97 -4.89
C VAL A 163 -10.88 1.39 -3.64
N ALA A 164 -11.33 0.22 -3.16
CA ALA A 164 -10.74 -0.46 -2.01
C ALA A 164 -9.27 -0.80 -2.25
N VAL A 165 -8.97 -1.42 -3.40
CA VAL A 165 -7.61 -1.87 -3.75
C VAL A 165 -6.68 -0.68 -3.95
N LEU A 166 -7.07 0.30 -4.76
CA LEU A 166 -6.23 1.45 -5.05
C LEU A 166 -6.09 2.38 -3.83
N GLY A 167 -7.20 2.70 -3.17
CA GLY A 167 -7.20 3.56 -1.98
C GLY A 167 -6.48 2.91 -0.81
N GLY A 168 -6.76 1.62 -0.55
CA GLY A 168 -6.07 0.83 0.46
C GLY A 168 -4.56 0.74 0.20
N GLY A 169 -4.17 0.50 -1.07
CA GLY A 169 -2.78 0.50 -1.48
C GLY A 169 -2.07 1.81 -1.17
N VAL A 170 -2.70 2.95 -1.49
CA VAL A 170 -2.16 4.29 -1.18
C VAL A 170 -2.04 4.50 0.33
N VAL A 171 -3.08 4.21 1.10
CA VAL A 171 -3.07 4.35 2.57
C VAL A 171 -1.95 3.50 3.19
N VAL A 172 -1.84 2.23 2.79
CA VAL A 172 -0.83 1.32 3.32
C VAL A 172 0.59 1.73 2.90
N ALA A 173 0.78 2.26 1.68
CA ALA A 173 2.06 2.81 1.24
C ALA A 173 2.47 4.05 2.06
N LEU A 174 1.54 4.94 2.40
CA LEU A 174 1.78 6.08 3.28
C LEU A 174 2.15 5.64 4.70
N LEU A 175 1.44 4.64 5.24
CA LEU A 175 1.77 4.04 6.54
C LEU A 175 3.17 3.40 6.52
N ALA A 176 3.56 2.75 5.41
CA ALA A 176 4.90 2.21 5.25
C ALA A 176 5.98 3.31 5.23
N ALA A 177 5.72 4.42 4.54
CA ALA A 177 6.63 5.57 4.52
C ALA A 177 6.86 6.14 5.93
N ILE A 178 5.79 6.31 6.72
CA ILE A 178 5.87 6.78 8.11
C ILE A 178 6.64 5.76 8.96
N SER A 179 6.27 4.47 8.88
CA SER A 179 6.88 3.39 9.67
C SER A 179 8.37 3.24 9.39
N SER A 180 8.81 3.50 8.16
CA SER A 180 10.23 3.46 7.80
C SER A 180 11.08 4.44 8.64
N ALA A 181 10.49 5.52 9.17
CA ALA A 181 11.20 6.47 10.02
C ALA A 181 11.61 5.89 11.38
N PHE A 182 10.95 4.82 11.83
CA PHE A 182 11.23 4.16 13.11
C PHE A 182 12.27 3.03 13.00
N SER A 183 12.52 2.51 11.79
CA SER A 183 13.51 1.47 11.55
C SER A 183 14.85 2.10 11.18
N SER A 184 15.95 1.63 11.79
CA SER A 184 17.32 2.11 11.50
C SER A 184 18.01 1.27 10.42
N THR A 185 17.77 -0.05 10.41
CA THR A 185 18.36 -1.02 9.47
C THR A 185 17.29 -1.91 8.87
N VAL A 186 17.59 -2.57 7.75
CA VAL A 186 16.68 -3.51 7.10
C VAL A 186 16.33 -4.69 8.03
N GLU A 187 17.27 -5.15 8.87
CA GLU A 187 17.05 -6.21 9.84
C GLU A 187 16.07 -5.78 10.93
N SER A 188 16.14 -4.52 11.38
CA SER A 188 15.24 -3.99 12.39
C SER A 188 13.79 -3.83 11.91
N VAL A 189 13.57 -3.80 10.59
CA VAL A 189 12.20 -3.69 10.00
C VAL A 189 11.30 -4.81 10.48
N GLN A 190 11.81 -6.05 10.59
CA GLN A 190 11.00 -7.20 11.04
C GLN A 190 10.34 -6.95 12.40
N VAL A 191 11.06 -6.34 13.34
CA VAL A 191 10.54 -6.06 14.69
C VAL A 191 9.72 -4.78 14.72
N THR A 192 10.20 -3.73 14.08
CA THR A 192 9.54 -2.40 14.14
C THR A 192 8.22 -2.34 13.38
N THR A 193 7.99 -3.25 12.43
CA THR A 193 6.73 -3.33 11.69
C THR A 193 5.65 -4.15 12.39
N LEU A 194 6.02 -5.06 13.32
CA LEU A 194 5.10 -5.98 13.97
C LEU A 194 3.89 -5.30 14.63
N PRO A 195 4.03 -4.20 15.40
CA PRO A 195 2.86 -3.58 16.02
C PRO A 195 1.81 -3.13 15.01
N LEU A 196 2.24 -2.50 13.91
CA LEU A 196 1.29 -2.04 12.90
C LEU A 196 0.75 -3.21 12.05
N ILE A 197 1.54 -4.24 11.80
CA ILE A 197 1.06 -5.48 11.18
C ILE A 197 -0.10 -6.07 11.97
N LEU A 198 0.04 -6.16 13.30
CA LEU A 198 -1.02 -6.68 14.16
C LEU A 198 -2.27 -5.81 14.12
N VAL A 199 -2.11 -4.49 14.11
CA VAL A 199 -3.23 -3.55 13.95
C VAL A 199 -3.92 -3.72 12.59
N LEU A 200 -3.17 -3.87 11.51
CA LEU A 200 -3.72 -4.08 10.17
C LEU A 200 -4.44 -5.45 10.08
N MET A 201 -3.90 -6.49 10.72
CA MET A 201 -4.52 -7.82 10.77
C MET A 201 -5.79 -7.87 11.63
N ALA A 202 -5.96 -6.93 12.54
CA ALA A 202 -7.13 -6.87 13.41
C ALA A 202 -8.41 -6.37 12.69
N ALA A 203 -8.34 -6.03 11.39
CA ALA A 203 -9.50 -5.69 10.61
C ALA A 203 -10.48 -6.87 10.55
N PRO A 204 -11.78 -6.67 10.90
CA PRO A 204 -12.79 -7.72 10.85
C PRO A 204 -12.93 -8.29 9.44
N GLY A 205 -13.08 -9.61 9.33
CA GLY A 205 -13.23 -10.30 8.05
C GLY A 205 -11.92 -10.56 7.30
N PHE A 206 -10.80 -10.00 7.74
CA PHE A 206 -9.49 -10.22 7.09
C PHE A 206 -8.79 -11.49 7.60
N ALA A 207 -8.19 -11.42 8.79
CA ALA A 207 -7.46 -12.56 9.37
C ALA A 207 -8.34 -13.40 10.31
N VAL A 208 -9.37 -12.81 10.85
CA VAL A 208 -10.33 -13.45 11.76
C VAL A 208 -11.74 -13.09 11.30
N PRO A 209 -12.65 -14.08 11.17
CA PRO A 209 -14.03 -13.81 10.83
C PRO A 209 -14.68 -12.84 11.82
N ALA A 210 -15.45 -11.87 11.32
CA ALA A 210 -16.14 -10.90 12.17
C ALA A 210 -17.12 -11.56 13.14
N SER A 211 -17.71 -12.70 12.76
CA SER A 211 -18.67 -13.46 13.56
C SER A 211 -18.15 -14.00 14.90
N VAL A 212 -16.83 -14.12 15.06
CA VAL A 212 -16.21 -14.58 16.32
C VAL A 212 -15.64 -13.43 17.16
N MET A 213 -15.78 -12.18 16.69
CA MET A 213 -15.29 -11.00 17.41
C MET A 213 -16.37 -10.40 18.30
N PRO A 214 -16.02 -9.86 19.50
CA PRO A 214 -16.99 -9.16 20.35
C PRO A 214 -17.52 -7.89 19.67
N ASP A 215 -18.82 -7.58 19.87
CA ASP A 215 -19.46 -6.40 19.28
C ASP A 215 -18.75 -5.10 19.61
N THR A 216 -18.30 -4.94 20.86
CA THR A 216 -17.54 -3.76 21.30
C THR A 216 -16.21 -3.57 20.54
N PHE A 217 -15.56 -4.69 20.17
CA PHE A 217 -14.37 -4.63 19.33
C PHE A 217 -14.72 -4.24 17.90
N LEU A 218 -15.79 -4.81 17.34
CA LEU A 218 -16.25 -4.51 15.99
C LEU A 218 -16.56 -3.03 15.79
N GLU A 219 -17.16 -2.37 16.80
CA GLU A 219 -17.45 -0.93 16.77
C GLU A 219 -16.20 -0.04 16.66
N VAL A 220 -15.11 -0.44 17.29
CA VAL A 220 -13.82 0.28 17.23
C VAL A 220 -13.03 -0.10 15.99
N ALA A 221 -13.02 -1.39 15.67
CA ALA A 221 -12.23 -1.95 14.59
C ALA A 221 -12.60 -1.40 13.21
N ARG A 222 -13.85 -0.94 12.99
CA ARG A 222 -14.28 -0.31 11.73
C ARG A 222 -13.47 0.94 11.36
N PHE A 223 -12.82 1.58 12.32
CA PHE A 223 -11.97 2.75 12.09
C PHE A 223 -10.50 2.40 11.85
N LEU A 224 -10.11 1.13 11.92
CA LEU A 224 -8.76 0.69 11.59
C LEU A 224 -8.47 0.91 10.10
N PRO A 225 -7.21 1.16 9.71
CA PRO A 225 -6.89 1.53 8.32
C PRO A 225 -7.20 0.43 7.30
N MET A 226 -7.22 -0.84 7.70
CA MET A 226 -7.51 -1.97 6.82
C MET A 226 -9.01 -2.27 6.72
N SER A 227 -9.81 -1.93 7.75
CA SER A 227 -11.25 -2.26 7.81
C SER A 227 -12.06 -1.70 6.64
N PRO A 228 -11.90 -0.44 6.22
CA PRO A 228 -12.64 0.06 5.05
C PRO A 228 -12.28 -0.68 3.76
N VAL A 229 -11.06 -1.21 3.64
CA VAL A 229 -10.67 -1.98 2.45
C VAL A 229 -11.42 -3.31 2.41
N VAL A 230 -11.48 -4.02 3.54
CA VAL A 230 -12.22 -5.28 3.67
C VAL A 230 -13.70 -5.06 3.37
N GLU A 231 -14.33 -4.11 4.06
CA GLU A 231 -15.75 -3.81 3.92
C GLU A 231 -16.14 -3.38 2.48
N LEU A 232 -15.29 -2.58 1.82
CA LEU A 232 -15.54 -2.20 0.43
C LEU A 232 -15.39 -3.37 -0.55
N ILE A 233 -14.50 -4.33 -0.28
CA ILE A 233 -14.39 -5.56 -1.10
C ILE A 233 -15.62 -6.45 -0.87
N GLU A 234 -16.06 -6.62 0.37
CA GLU A 234 -17.28 -7.38 0.71
C GLU A 234 -18.52 -6.80 0.03
N LEU A 235 -18.74 -5.49 0.16
CA LEU A 235 -19.80 -4.78 -0.54
C LEU A 235 -19.69 -4.92 -2.07
N GLY A 236 -18.47 -4.89 -2.58
CA GLY A 236 -18.22 -4.93 -4.02
C GLY A 236 -18.40 -6.31 -4.65
N ILE A 237 -18.05 -7.38 -3.96
CA ILE A 237 -18.13 -8.75 -4.48
C ILE A 237 -19.49 -9.38 -4.16
N SER A 238 -19.83 -9.54 -2.89
CA SER A 238 -21.05 -10.23 -2.44
C SER A 238 -22.24 -9.31 -2.20
N GLY A 239 -22.02 -7.99 -2.13
CA GLY A 239 -23.05 -7.05 -1.70
C GLY A 239 -23.36 -7.12 -0.21
N THR A 240 -22.57 -7.86 0.56
CA THR A 240 -22.84 -8.08 1.98
C THR A 240 -22.42 -6.85 2.79
N ALA A 241 -23.38 -6.24 3.45
CA ALA A 241 -23.15 -5.16 4.39
C ALA A 241 -22.66 -5.72 5.73
N ARG A 242 -22.08 -4.85 6.55
CA ARG A 242 -21.56 -5.19 7.88
C ARG A 242 -22.57 -5.86 8.83
N ASN A 243 -23.85 -5.55 8.68
CA ASN A 243 -24.95 -6.17 9.44
C ASN A 243 -25.41 -7.53 8.89
N GLY A 244 -24.72 -8.05 7.86
CA GLY A 244 -25.06 -9.30 7.18
C GLY A 244 -26.17 -9.16 6.13
N GLU A 245 -26.69 -7.97 5.88
CA GLU A 245 -27.70 -7.73 4.86
C GLU A 245 -27.06 -7.78 3.45
N ILE A 246 -27.73 -8.46 2.52
CA ILE A 246 -27.32 -8.51 1.11
C ILE A 246 -28.00 -7.35 0.39
N LEU A 247 -27.18 -6.46 -0.15
CA LEU A 247 -27.61 -5.23 -0.82
C LEU A 247 -27.54 -5.37 -2.34
N ASP A 248 -28.41 -4.66 -3.02
CA ASP A 248 -28.30 -4.42 -4.45
C ASP A 248 -27.20 -3.37 -4.78
N LEU A 249 -26.98 -3.12 -6.07
CA LEU A 249 -25.98 -2.15 -6.52
C LEU A 249 -26.17 -0.76 -5.88
N ALA A 250 -27.40 -0.28 -5.78
CA ALA A 250 -27.70 1.05 -5.22
C ALA A 250 -27.45 1.08 -3.70
N GLY A 251 -27.88 0.02 -3.00
CA GLY A 251 -27.65 -0.16 -1.57
C GLY A 251 -26.16 -0.20 -1.22
N THR A 252 -25.31 -0.84 -2.05
CA THR A 252 -23.87 -0.89 -1.81
C THR A 252 -23.21 0.50 -1.81
N PHE A 253 -23.66 1.44 -2.64
CA PHE A 253 -23.13 2.82 -2.62
C PHE A 253 -23.51 3.57 -1.35
N SER A 254 -24.71 3.36 -0.82
CA SER A 254 -25.11 4.00 0.45
C SER A 254 -24.34 3.41 1.63
N ALA A 255 -24.17 2.09 1.67
CA ALA A 255 -23.41 1.41 2.72
C ALA A 255 -21.90 1.75 2.66
N ALA A 256 -21.35 2.02 1.48
CA ALA A 256 -19.95 2.39 1.29
C ALA A 256 -19.58 3.77 1.83
N ALA A 257 -20.55 4.62 2.21
CA ALA A 257 -20.28 6.01 2.61
C ALA A 257 -19.31 6.08 3.80
N LEU A 258 -19.53 5.33 4.87
CA LEU A 258 -18.64 5.33 6.04
C LEU A 258 -17.26 4.74 5.73
N PRO A 259 -17.12 3.54 5.12
CA PRO A 259 -15.81 3.03 4.71
C PRO A 259 -15.02 3.99 3.82
N LEU A 260 -15.66 4.68 2.88
CA LEU A 260 -15.00 5.66 2.02
C LEU A 260 -14.49 6.87 2.81
N VAL A 261 -15.28 7.37 3.76
CA VAL A 261 -14.86 8.48 4.65
C VAL A 261 -13.68 8.05 5.51
N VAL A 262 -13.71 6.85 6.09
CA VAL A 262 -12.60 6.32 6.92
C VAL A 262 -11.33 6.15 6.06
N LEU A 263 -11.47 5.59 4.86
CA LEU A 263 -10.36 5.42 3.93
C LEU A 263 -9.73 6.78 3.54
N ALA A 264 -10.57 7.77 3.22
CA ALA A 264 -10.12 9.12 2.90
C ALA A 264 -9.45 9.81 4.09
N ALA A 265 -9.98 9.63 5.30
CA ALA A 265 -9.39 10.15 6.54
C ALA A 265 -7.99 9.56 6.78
N TRP A 266 -7.82 8.24 6.64
CA TRP A 266 -6.50 7.61 6.72
C TRP A 266 -5.55 8.09 5.63
N GLY A 267 -6.04 8.33 4.41
CA GLY A 267 -5.27 8.95 3.34
C GLY A 267 -4.77 10.35 3.72
N ALA A 268 -5.65 11.19 4.23
CA ALA A 268 -5.31 12.56 4.66
C ALA A 268 -4.29 12.55 5.83
N VAL A 269 -4.53 11.71 6.84
CA VAL A 269 -3.59 11.52 7.97
C VAL A 269 -2.24 10.99 7.46
N GLY A 270 -2.26 10.00 6.56
CA GLY A 270 -1.06 9.42 5.96
C GLY A 270 -0.23 10.45 5.19
N VAL A 271 -0.86 11.27 4.35
CA VAL A 271 -0.17 12.34 3.60
C VAL A 271 0.45 13.35 4.55
N THR A 272 -0.32 13.89 5.50
CA THR A 272 0.16 14.89 6.46
C THR A 272 1.30 14.36 7.33
N ALA A 273 1.18 13.13 7.82
CA ALA A 273 2.21 12.47 8.61
C ALA A 273 3.46 12.15 7.78
N THR A 274 3.31 11.73 6.52
CA THR A 274 4.46 11.49 5.63
C THR A 274 5.23 12.78 5.38
N ILE A 275 4.55 13.88 5.08
CA ILE A 275 5.21 15.18 4.86
C ILE A 275 5.99 15.60 6.11
N ARG A 276 5.46 15.35 7.31
CA ARG A 276 6.04 15.80 8.57
C ARG A 276 7.13 14.89 9.12
N TYR A 277 6.99 13.56 8.98
CA TYR A 277 7.82 12.58 9.68
C TYR A 277 8.71 11.75 8.79
N PHE A 278 8.54 11.74 7.46
CA PHE A 278 9.36 10.94 6.57
C PHE A 278 10.82 11.40 6.61
N ARG A 279 11.74 10.44 6.81
CA ARG A 279 13.18 10.70 6.95
C ARG A 279 13.94 10.34 5.69
N TRP A 280 14.68 11.32 5.18
CA TRP A 280 15.49 11.21 3.96
C TRP A 280 16.92 10.72 4.23
N GLU A 281 17.40 10.83 5.46
CA GLU A 281 18.77 10.51 5.86
C GLU A 281 18.78 9.44 6.96
N PRO A 282 19.85 8.59 7.01
CA PRO A 282 20.06 7.61 8.07
C PRO A 282 20.11 8.30 9.46
N ARG A 283 19.72 7.56 10.50
CA ARG A 283 20.02 7.96 11.88
C ARG A 283 21.53 7.84 12.08
N ARG A 284 22.15 8.91 12.58
CA ARG A 284 23.52 8.86 13.11
C ARG A 284 23.52 8.19 14.47
#